data_e490d0dff48e4940879d10592a6cffb1
#
_entry.id   e490d0dff48e4940879d10592a6cffb1
#
_cell.length_a   1.000
_cell.length_b   1.000
_cell.length_c   1.000
_cell.angle_alpha   90.00
_cell.angle_beta   90.00
_cell.angle_gamma   90.00
#
_symmetry.space_group_name_H-M   'P 1'
#
loop_
_entity.id
_entity.type
_entity.pdbx_description
1 polymer ?
#
loop_
_entity_poly.entity_id
_entity_poly.type
_entity_poly.pdbx_seq_one_letter_code
_entity_poly.pdbx_strand_id
1 'polypeptide(L)'
;MGWGARFLASEGAAASRACSCWRFARVFVRRGQATVEGAFLIPVILLMLMMLVQPGILLYDRMVMNAAASEGCRLIATCPAGEAPDAYEGYVRRRLGSIPQQDNFHVHGSGCTWDISLEGGEETDRVSVTIGNQVKPLPFFDFGARALGVVNDKGNFEMTVRFSIPAKSSWVVENDQGLDPEAWVASEGSTAGRGTS
;
A
#
# COMPACT_ATOMS: atom_id res chain seq x y z
N MET A 1 75.32 -25.36 -53.94
CA MET A 1 73.92 -25.59 -54.34
C MET A 1 73.07 -25.59 -53.08
N GLY A 2 72.25 -24.54 -52.85
CA GLY A 2 71.44 -24.44 -51.68
C GLY A 2 70.81 -23.08 -51.54
N TRP A 3 70.01 -22.69 -52.54
CA TRP A 3 69.17 -21.48 -52.48
C TRP A 3 67.69 -21.93 -52.45
N GLY A 4 67.03 -21.86 -51.38
CA GLY A 4 65.62 -22.25 -51.41
C GLY A 4 64.86 -22.23 -50.07
N ALA A 5 65.37 -21.65 -48.98
CA ALA A 5 64.69 -21.77 -47.65
C ALA A 5 64.48 -20.45 -46.89
N ARG A 6 64.42 -19.29 -47.50
CA ARG A 6 64.22 -18.00 -46.82
C ARG A 6 63.01 -17.16 -47.26
N PHE A 7 62.12 -17.69 -48.06
CA PHE A 7 61.03 -16.89 -48.63
C PHE A 7 59.63 -17.21 -48.01
N LEU A 8 59.53 -18.20 -47.12
CA LEU A 8 58.21 -18.59 -46.58
C LEU A 8 57.96 -18.12 -45.09
N ALA A 9 58.87 -17.37 -44.50
CA ALA A 9 58.76 -16.96 -43.07
C ALA A 9 58.16 -15.55 -42.88
N SER A 10 57.89 -14.75 -43.92
CA SER A 10 57.45 -13.37 -43.78
C SER A 10 55.93 -13.17 -43.94
N GLU A 11 55.23 -14.12 -44.57
CA GLU A 11 53.76 -13.95 -44.78
C GLU A 11 52.89 -14.36 -43.57
N GLY A 12 53.43 -15.26 -42.71
CA GLY A 12 52.67 -15.67 -41.50
C GLY A 12 52.57 -14.61 -40.43
N ALA A 13 53.52 -13.66 -40.37
CA ALA A 13 53.53 -12.62 -39.32
C ALA A 13 52.58 -11.45 -39.64
N ALA A 14 52.29 -11.18 -40.92
CA ALA A 14 51.36 -10.12 -41.31
C ALA A 14 49.88 -10.53 -41.13
N ALA A 15 49.58 -11.80 -41.40
CA ALA A 15 48.20 -12.33 -41.25
C ALA A 15 47.79 -12.42 -39.75
N SER A 16 48.71 -12.72 -38.82
CA SER A 16 48.40 -12.80 -37.42
C SER A 16 48.14 -11.41 -36.75
N ARG A 17 48.79 -10.36 -37.27
CA ARG A 17 48.55 -8.97 -36.80
C ARG A 17 47.25 -8.39 -37.29
N ALA A 18 46.83 -8.70 -38.50
CA ALA A 18 45.53 -8.27 -39.02
C ALA A 18 44.36 -8.92 -38.25
N CYS A 19 44.51 -10.20 -37.85
CA CYS A 19 43.48 -10.91 -37.10
C CYS A 19 43.31 -10.39 -35.65
N SER A 20 44.41 -9.91 -35.02
CA SER A 20 44.35 -9.31 -33.70
C SER A 20 43.65 -7.94 -33.68
N CYS A 21 43.82 -7.12 -34.71
CA CYS A 21 43.18 -5.83 -34.83
C CYS A 21 41.67 -5.97 -35.04
N TRP A 22 41.20 -6.99 -35.77
CA TRP A 22 39.76 -7.24 -35.96
C TRP A 22 39.05 -7.76 -34.70
N ARG A 23 39.74 -8.49 -33.85
CA ARG A 23 39.20 -8.91 -32.55
C ARG A 23 39.03 -7.73 -31.59
N PHE A 24 39.98 -6.80 -31.59
CA PHE A 24 39.86 -5.58 -30.74
C PHE A 24 38.73 -4.66 -31.21
N ALA A 25 38.57 -4.49 -32.54
CA ALA A 25 37.48 -3.67 -33.07
C ALA A 25 36.11 -4.24 -32.72
N ARG A 26 35.92 -5.57 -32.76
CA ARG A 26 34.67 -6.22 -32.40
C ARG A 26 34.30 -6.08 -30.87
N VAL A 27 35.28 -6.07 -30.00
CA VAL A 27 35.08 -5.90 -28.57
C VAL A 27 34.68 -4.44 -28.24
N PHE A 28 35.25 -3.48 -28.96
CA PHE A 28 34.93 -2.05 -28.76
C PHE A 28 33.54 -1.70 -29.30
N VAL A 29 33.11 -2.26 -30.41
CA VAL A 29 31.78 -2.05 -30.99
C VAL A 29 30.67 -2.62 -30.06
N ARG A 30 30.92 -3.80 -29.47
CA ARG A 30 29.93 -4.38 -28.51
C ARG A 30 29.77 -3.56 -27.22
N ARG A 31 30.82 -2.91 -26.74
CA ARG A 31 30.74 -2.04 -25.54
C ARG A 31 29.98 -0.75 -25.83
N GLY A 32 30.10 -0.18 -27.01
CA GLY A 32 29.35 1.01 -27.39
C GLY A 32 27.85 0.74 -27.60
N GLN A 33 27.48 -0.41 -28.14
CA GLN A 33 26.10 -0.80 -28.36
C GLN A 33 25.32 -0.97 -27.06
N ALA A 34 25.89 -1.64 -26.05
CA ALA A 34 25.27 -1.83 -24.73
C ALA A 34 25.03 -0.49 -24.03
N THR A 35 25.90 0.53 -24.24
CA THR A 35 25.72 1.86 -23.65
C THR A 35 24.55 2.60 -24.31
N VAL A 36 24.40 2.48 -25.63
CA VAL A 36 23.28 3.07 -26.37
C VAL A 36 21.96 2.39 -26.00
N GLU A 37 21.93 1.06 -25.94
CA GLU A 37 20.76 0.30 -25.48
C GLU A 37 20.35 0.70 -24.06
N GLY A 38 21.32 0.82 -23.13
CA GLY A 38 21.09 1.28 -21.77
C GLY A 38 20.54 2.71 -21.71
N ALA A 39 21.02 3.60 -22.55
CA ALA A 39 20.56 4.99 -22.63
C ALA A 39 19.08 5.11 -23.05
N PHE A 40 18.56 4.19 -23.86
CA PHE A 40 17.14 4.14 -24.18
C PHE A 40 16.30 3.38 -23.14
N LEU A 41 16.85 2.32 -22.54
CA LEU A 41 16.13 1.51 -21.55
C LEU A 41 15.90 2.26 -20.23
N ILE A 42 16.88 3.03 -19.75
CA ILE A 42 16.79 3.73 -18.48
C ILE A 42 15.60 4.69 -18.43
N PRO A 43 15.38 5.60 -19.42
CA PRO A 43 14.21 6.47 -19.40
C PRO A 43 12.88 5.71 -19.46
N VAL A 44 12.82 4.62 -20.21
CA VAL A 44 11.59 3.79 -20.31
C VAL A 44 11.28 3.13 -18.97
N ILE A 45 12.28 2.54 -18.31
CA ILE A 45 12.12 1.94 -16.98
C ILE A 45 11.69 2.99 -15.95
N LEU A 46 12.30 4.19 -15.97
CA LEU A 46 11.91 5.28 -15.09
C LEU A 46 10.46 5.72 -15.31
N LEU A 47 10.01 5.83 -16.55
CA LEU A 47 8.62 6.13 -16.87
C LEU A 47 7.67 5.04 -16.35
N MET A 48 8.01 3.76 -16.52
CA MET A 48 7.22 2.65 -15.98
C MET A 48 7.15 2.68 -14.46
N LEU A 49 8.26 2.97 -13.78
CA LEU A 49 8.28 3.12 -12.32
C LEU A 49 7.41 4.29 -11.88
N MET A 50 7.49 5.44 -12.54
CA MET A 50 6.63 6.59 -12.26
C MET A 50 5.14 6.24 -12.43
N MET A 51 4.80 5.44 -13.45
CA MET A 51 3.41 4.96 -13.63
C MET A 51 2.93 4.02 -12.51
N LEU A 52 3.82 3.32 -11.82
CA LEU A 52 3.46 2.45 -10.70
C LEU A 52 3.28 3.21 -9.38
N VAL A 53 3.87 4.39 -9.23
CA VAL A 53 3.81 5.17 -7.99
C VAL A 53 2.38 5.58 -7.64
N GLN A 54 1.60 6.08 -8.59
CA GLN A 54 0.23 6.54 -8.32
C GLN A 54 -0.69 5.43 -7.80
N PRO A 55 -0.82 4.25 -8.49
CA PRO A 55 -1.62 3.17 -7.93
C PRO A 55 -1.05 2.63 -6.61
N GLY A 56 0.27 2.70 -6.41
CA GLY A 56 0.90 2.34 -5.13
C GLY A 56 0.43 3.24 -3.99
N ILE A 57 0.36 4.55 -4.20
CA ILE A 57 -0.18 5.51 -3.22
C ILE A 57 -1.63 5.18 -2.88
N LEU A 58 -2.48 5.01 -3.90
CA LEU A 58 -3.91 4.70 -3.70
C LEU A 58 -4.13 3.38 -2.95
N LEU A 59 -3.32 2.35 -3.23
CA LEU A 59 -3.37 1.08 -2.51
C LEU A 59 -2.93 1.23 -1.06
N TYR A 60 -1.86 1.97 -0.80
CA TYR A 60 -1.40 2.26 0.56
C TYR A 60 -2.47 2.97 1.39
N ASP A 61 -3.04 4.06 0.86
CA ASP A 61 -4.11 4.79 1.53
C ASP A 61 -5.30 3.89 1.83
N ARG A 62 -5.72 3.07 0.85
CA ARG A 62 -6.82 2.14 1.02
C ARG A 62 -6.55 1.10 2.11
N MET A 63 -5.32 0.60 2.22
CA MET A 63 -4.94 -0.34 3.28
C MET A 63 -5.01 0.30 4.66
N VAL A 64 -4.49 1.52 4.82
CA VAL A 64 -4.54 2.26 6.08
C VAL A 64 -5.97 2.61 6.47
N MET A 65 -6.80 3.09 5.51
CA MET A 65 -8.21 3.40 5.74
C MET A 65 -9.00 2.15 6.16
N ASN A 66 -8.78 1.00 5.50
CA ASN A 66 -9.41 -0.27 5.89
C ASN A 66 -9.01 -0.70 7.32
N ALA A 67 -7.75 -0.58 7.67
CA ALA A 67 -7.28 -0.90 9.02
C ALA A 67 -7.92 0.03 10.06
N ALA A 68 -7.95 1.34 9.80
CA ALA A 68 -8.58 2.32 10.69
C ALA A 68 -10.08 2.08 10.84
N ALA A 69 -10.79 1.78 9.73
CA ALA A 69 -12.22 1.49 9.75
C ALA A 69 -12.55 0.19 10.52
N SER A 70 -11.74 -0.87 10.34
CA SER A 70 -11.95 -2.14 11.05
C SER A 70 -11.75 -1.99 12.56
N GLU A 71 -10.75 -1.24 12.99
CA GLU A 71 -10.51 -0.96 14.41
C GLU A 71 -11.60 -0.05 14.99
N GLY A 72 -12.04 0.97 14.23
CA GLY A 72 -13.16 1.82 14.60
C GLY A 72 -14.45 1.01 14.84
N CYS A 73 -14.77 0.08 13.93
CA CYS A 73 -15.91 -0.81 14.09
C CYS A 73 -15.79 -1.68 15.36
N ARG A 74 -14.60 -2.19 15.67
CA ARG A 74 -14.40 -2.98 16.90
C ARG A 74 -14.62 -2.15 18.15
N LEU A 75 -14.14 -0.90 18.18
CA LEU A 75 -14.34 -0.01 19.31
C LEU A 75 -15.83 0.30 19.51
N ILE A 76 -16.56 0.66 18.47
CA ILE A 76 -17.99 0.96 18.54
C ILE A 76 -18.78 -0.29 18.95
N ALA A 77 -18.41 -1.47 18.46
CA ALA A 77 -19.09 -2.73 18.80
C ALA A 77 -18.91 -3.13 20.30
N THR A 78 -17.90 -2.59 20.96
CA THR A 78 -17.59 -2.86 22.37
C THR A 78 -17.78 -1.64 23.27
N CYS A 79 -18.37 -0.55 22.75
CA CYS A 79 -18.60 0.65 23.55
C CYS A 79 -19.66 0.39 24.63
N PRO A 80 -19.51 1.02 25.80
CA PRO A 80 -20.51 0.96 26.85
C PRO A 80 -21.85 1.54 26.40
N ALA A 81 -22.93 1.00 26.97
CA ALA A 81 -24.28 1.50 26.72
C ALA A 81 -24.38 3.01 27.04
N GLY A 82 -24.94 3.75 26.08
CA GLY A 82 -25.17 5.20 26.21
C GLY A 82 -24.02 6.10 25.73
N GLU A 83 -22.90 5.54 25.27
CA GLU A 83 -21.84 6.32 24.64
C GLU A 83 -22.09 6.50 23.15
N ALA A 84 -21.97 7.75 22.66
CA ALA A 84 -22.20 8.03 21.24
C ALA A 84 -21.04 7.52 20.37
N PRO A 85 -21.30 6.93 19.19
CA PRO A 85 -20.26 6.48 18.27
C PRO A 85 -19.23 7.56 17.91
N ASP A 86 -19.66 8.82 17.84
CA ASP A 86 -18.81 9.96 17.50
C ASP A 86 -17.66 10.21 18.49
N ALA A 87 -17.78 9.70 19.73
CA ALA A 87 -16.67 9.76 20.70
C ALA A 87 -15.40 9.06 20.19
N TYR A 88 -15.55 8.07 19.30
CA TYR A 88 -14.44 7.29 18.76
C TYR A 88 -13.86 7.86 17.46
N GLU A 89 -14.44 8.92 16.89
CA GLU A 89 -13.91 9.57 15.69
C GLU A 89 -12.46 10.02 15.85
N GLY A 90 -12.13 10.59 17.01
CA GLY A 90 -10.78 11.02 17.35
C GLY A 90 -9.76 9.89 17.35
N TYR A 91 -10.17 8.67 17.67
CA TYR A 91 -9.31 7.49 17.60
C TYR A 91 -9.05 7.07 16.13
N VAL A 92 -10.10 6.97 15.33
CA VAL A 92 -10.01 6.65 13.89
C VAL A 92 -9.12 7.68 13.19
N ARG A 93 -9.31 8.96 13.48
CA ARG A 93 -8.51 10.07 12.94
C ARG A 93 -7.03 9.96 13.30
N ARG A 94 -6.69 9.56 14.52
CA ARG A 94 -5.29 9.32 14.93
C ARG A 94 -4.65 8.17 14.14
N ARG A 95 -5.40 7.13 13.84
CA ARG A 95 -4.93 6.01 13.00
C ARG A 95 -4.67 6.45 11.56
N LEU A 96 -5.52 7.30 11.01
CA LEU A 96 -5.33 7.91 9.69
C LEU A 96 -4.12 8.85 9.62
N GLY A 97 -3.62 9.32 10.77
CA GLY A 97 -2.39 10.10 10.87
C GLY A 97 -1.11 9.38 10.42
N SER A 98 -1.16 8.07 10.16
CA SER A 98 -0.07 7.33 9.51
C SER A 98 0.05 7.61 8.01
N ILE A 99 -0.97 8.19 7.39
CA ILE A 99 -0.93 8.64 6.00
C ILE A 99 -0.16 9.97 5.93
N PRO A 100 0.84 10.08 5.04
CA PRO A 100 1.63 11.30 4.89
C PRO A 100 0.74 12.51 4.55
N GLN A 101 1.03 13.65 5.19
CA GLN A 101 0.28 14.90 4.99
C GLN A 101 0.75 15.64 3.73
N GLN A 102 0.67 14.97 2.59
CA GLN A 102 0.96 15.54 1.27
C GLN A 102 -0.26 15.38 0.39
N ASP A 103 -0.55 16.37 -0.45
CA ASP A 103 -1.73 16.39 -1.32
C ASP A 103 -1.87 15.14 -2.20
N ASN A 104 -0.75 14.48 -2.52
CA ASN A 104 -0.74 13.24 -3.29
C ASN A 104 -1.24 12.01 -2.52
N PHE A 105 -1.31 12.08 -1.18
CA PHE A 105 -1.85 11.05 -0.30
C PHE A 105 -3.18 11.50 0.32
N HIS A 106 -3.26 12.76 0.75
CA HIS A 106 -4.43 13.32 1.39
C HIS A 106 -4.49 14.83 1.16
N VAL A 107 -5.54 15.29 0.50
CA VAL A 107 -5.75 16.71 0.24
C VAL A 107 -6.23 17.41 1.50
N HIS A 108 -5.43 18.37 1.98
CA HIS A 108 -5.76 19.22 3.11
C HIS A 108 -6.51 20.47 2.62
N GLY A 109 -7.82 20.53 2.89
CA GLY A 109 -8.59 21.76 2.76
C GLY A 109 -8.50 22.65 4.02
N SER A 110 -9.17 23.77 4.03
CA SER A 110 -9.37 24.63 5.21
C SER A 110 -10.25 23.91 6.24
N GLY A 111 -9.66 23.08 7.06
CA GLY A 111 -10.32 22.11 7.94
C GLY A 111 -9.89 20.70 7.56
N CYS A 112 -9.86 19.79 8.52
CA CYS A 112 -9.51 18.40 8.27
C CYS A 112 -10.46 17.79 7.23
N THR A 113 -9.95 17.24 6.15
CA THR A 113 -10.73 16.78 5.00
C THR A 113 -11.02 15.29 5.03
N TRP A 114 -10.80 14.63 6.15
CA TRP A 114 -11.27 13.28 6.38
C TRP A 114 -12.78 13.30 6.58
N ASP A 115 -13.51 12.62 5.70
CA ASP A 115 -14.93 12.37 5.83
C ASP A 115 -15.09 11.04 6.57
N ILE A 116 -15.39 11.13 7.89
CA ILE A 116 -15.53 9.96 8.75
C ILE A 116 -16.98 9.91 9.21
N SER A 117 -17.68 8.84 8.85
CA SER A 117 -19.02 8.53 9.30
C SER A 117 -19.01 7.25 10.10
N LEU A 118 -19.49 7.35 11.34
CA LEU A 118 -19.58 6.27 12.31
C LEU A 118 -21.05 5.93 12.50
N GLU A 119 -21.46 4.74 12.14
CA GLU A 119 -22.85 4.28 12.26
C GLU A 119 -22.88 3.04 13.15
N GLY A 120 -23.79 3.02 14.09
CA GLY A 120 -24.00 1.91 14.99
C GLY A 120 -24.26 2.39 16.41
N GLY A 121 -24.66 1.49 17.26
CA GLY A 121 -24.98 1.74 18.67
C GLY A 121 -25.70 0.54 19.26
N GLU A 122 -26.17 0.69 20.49
CA GLU A 122 -26.77 -0.36 21.30
C GLU A 122 -27.99 -1.05 20.68
N GLU A 123 -28.75 -0.34 19.82
CA GLU A 123 -29.97 -0.85 19.20
C GLU A 123 -29.76 -1.41 17.79
N THR A 124 -28.55 -1.34 17.26
CA THR A 124 -28.27 -1.75 15.88
C THR A 124 -27.57 -3.10 15.81
N ASP A 125 -28.08 -4.00 14.95
CA ASP A 125 -27.45 -5.30 14.69
C ASP A 125 -26.10 -5.19 13.95
N ARG A 126 -25.74 -4.00 13.46
CA ARG A 126 -24.56 -3.75 12.68
C ARG A 126 -23.92 -2.42 13.02
N VAL A 127 -22.60 -2.46 13.11
CA VAL A 127 -21.75 -1.27 13.19
C VAL A 127 -21.06 -1.06 11.86
N SER A 128 -21.02 0.15 11.36
CA SER A 128 -20.26 0.48 10.16
C SER A 128 -19.46 1.77 10.33
N VAL A 129 -18.27 1.76 9.76
CA VAL A 129 -17.38 2.94 9.68
C VAL A 129 -17.09 3.19 8.22
N THR A 130 -17.40 4.40 7.77
CA THR A 130 -17.11 4.87 6.42
C THR A 130 -16.07 5.98 6.49
N ILE A 131 -15.02 5.88 5.70
CA ILE A 131 -13.93 6.85 5.64
C ILE A 131 -13.77 7.30 4.20
N GLY A 132 -13.87 8.60 3.96
CA GLY A 132 -13.63 9.25 2.67
C GLY A 132 -12.27 9.95 2.65
N ASN A 133 -11.55 9.83 1.54
CA ASN A 133 -10.28 10.51 1.27
C ASN A 133 -10.28 11.11 -0.13
N GLN A 134 -9.62 12.25 -0.28
CA GLN A 134 -9.35 12.87 -1.57
C GLN A 134 -7.84 12.93 -1.81
N VAL A 135 -7.41 12.46 -2.98
CA VAL A 135 -5.99 12.32 -3.37
C VAL A 135 -5.75 13.11 -4.64
N LYS A 136 -4.74 13.99 -4.62
CA LYS A 136 -4.36 14.74 -5.81
C LYS A 136 -3.53 13.86 -6.74
N PRO A 137 -3.91 13.71 -8.03
CA PRO A 137 -3.14 12.94 -8.98
C PRO A 137 -1.77 13.56 -9.23
N LEU A 138 -0.78 12.71 -9.47
CA LEU A 138 0.53 13.15 -9.93
C LEU A 138 0.43 13.80 -11.33
N PRO A 139 1.31 14.74 -11.68
CA PRO A 139 1.20 15.52 -12.92
C PRO A 139 1.03 14.69 -14.18
N PHE A 140 1.68 13.52 -14.27
CA PHE A 140 1.56 12.61 -15.42
C PHE A 140 0.21 11.91 -15.51
N PHE A 141 -0.48 11.74 -14.37
CA PHE A 141 -1.78 11.08 -14.30
C PHE A 141 -2.96 12.05 -14.42
N ASP A 142 -2.76 13.32 -14.10
CA ASP A 142 -3.82 14.33 -14.09
C ASP A 142 -4.51 14.43 -15.45
N PHE A 143 -3.74 14.49 -16.54
CA PHE A 143 -4.32 14.56 -17.88
C PHE A 143 -5.14 13.31 -18.23
N GLY A 144 -4.59 12.12 -17.98
CA GLY A 144 -5.26 10.85 -18.24
C GLY A 144 -6.49 10.64 -17.36
N ALA A 145 -6.40 10.98 -16.09
CA ALA A 145 -7.49 10.86 -15.12
C ALA A 145 -8.67 11.77 -15.45
N ARG A 146 -8.41 13.01 -15.91
CA ARG A 146 -9.44 13.94 -16.40
C ARG A 146 -10.09 13.44 -17.69
N ALA A 147 -9.29 12.93 -18.63
CA ALA A 147 -9.81 12.39 -19.89
C ALA A 147 -10.71 11.16 -19.68
N LEU A 148 -10.42 10.35 -18.64
CA LEU A 148 -11.21 9.17 -18.27
C LEU A 148 -12.37 9.48 -17.31
N GLY A 149 -12.49 10.72 -16.80
CA GLY A 149 -13.55 11.11 -15.89
C GLY A 149 -13.50 10.43 -14.51
N VAL A 150 -12.30 10.00 -14.06
CA VAL A 150 -12.11 9.33 -12.75
C VAL A 150 -11.76 10.31 -11.61
N VAL A 151 -11.72 11.61 -11.89
CA VAL A 151 -11.50 12.66 -10.91
C VAL A 151 -12.77 13.45 -10.67
N ASN A 152 -12.90 14.00 -9.45
CA ASN A 152 -14.03 14.89 -9.11
C ASN A 152 -13.87 16.28 -9.77
N ASP A 153 -14.86 17.18 -9.57
CA ASP A 153 -14.85 18.55 -10.12
C ASP A 153 -13.61 19.37 -9.72
N LYS A 154 -12.97 19.02 -8.60
CA LYS A 154 -11.73 19.65 -8.10
C LYS A 154 -10.48 19.02 -8.72
N GLY A 155 -10.62 17.99 -9.54
CA GLY A 155 -9.51 17.26 -10.16
C GLY A 155 -8.82 16.27 -9.23
N ASN A 156 -9.45 15.84 -8.14
CA ASN A 156 -8.91 14.86 -7.19
C ASN A 156 -9.54 13.49 -7.38
N PHE A 157 -8.79 12.44 -7.10
CA PHE A 157 -9.35 11.10 -6.90
C PHE A 157 -10.13 11.07 -5.60
N GLU A 158 -11.35 10.57 -5.64
CA GLU A 158 -12.15 10.33 -4.46
C GLU A 158 -12.12 8.83 -4.14
N MET A 159 -11.76 8.50 -2.90
CA MET A 159 -11.70 7.14 -2.40
C MET A 159 -12.52 7.02 -1.14
N THR A 160 -13.47 6.09 -1.13
CA THR A 160 -14.29 5.78 0.04
C THR A 160 -14.08 4.32 0.43
N VAL A 161 -13.87 4.10 1.73
CA VAL A 161 -13.78 2.77 2.33
C VAL A 161 -14.88 2.64 3.36
N ARG A 162 -15.67 1.58 3.26
CA ARG A 162 -16.67 1.21 4.25
C ARG A 162 -16.37 -0.17 4.81
N PHE A 163 -16.33 -0.27 6.14
CA PHE A 163 -16.19 -1.52 6.86
C PHE A 163 -17.39 -1.70 7.78
N SER A 164 -17.94 -2.91 7.87
CA SER A 164 -19.10 -3.20 8.72
C SER A 164 -18.98 -4.59 9.34
N ILE A 165 -19.31 -4.65 10.63
CA ILE A 165 -19.36 -5.90 11.40
C ILE A 165 -20.74 -6.05 12.05
N PRO A 166 -21.20 -7.28 12.29
CA PRO A 166 -22.37 -7.51 13.14
C PRO A 166 -21.99 -7.10 14.59
N ALA A 167 -22.84 -6.29 15.21
CA ALA A 167 -22.73 -5.93 16.61
C ALA A 167 -23.82 -6.66 17.37
N LYS A 168 -23.44 -7.40 18.42
CA LYS A 168 -24.38 -7.97 19.36
C LYS A 168 -24.08 -7.37 20.72
N SER A 169 -24.69 -6.23 21.00
CA SER A 169 -24.62 -5.54 22.28
C SER A 169 -25.09 -6.41 23.45
N SER A 170 -26.02 -7.35 23.19
CA SER A 170 -26.49 -8.32 24.19
C SER A 170 -25.37 -9.16 24.82
N TRP A 171 -24.27 -9.42 24.12
CA TRP A 171 -23.15 -10.17 24.69
C TRP A 171 -22.38 -9.41 25.75
N VAL A 172 -22.34 -8.09 25.69
CA VAL A 172 -21.67 -7.23 26.67
C VAL A 172 -22.55 -7.10 27.92
N VAL A 173 -23.86 -6.95 27.73
CA VAL A 173 -24.84 -6.83 28.82
C VAL A 173 -25.05 -8.17 29.54
N GLU A 174 -25.08 -9.28 28.81
CA GLU A 174 -25.30 -10.62 29.37
C GLU A 174 -24.07 -11.16 30.12
N ASN A 175 -22.89 -10.63 29.88
CA ASN A 175 -21.62 -10.97 30.52
C ASN A 175 -21.11 -9.93 31.51
N ASP A 176 -22.01 -9.25 32.24
CA ASP A 176 -21.62 -8.32 33.29
C ASP A 176 -20.77 -9.04 34.38
N GLN A 177 -20.97 -10.33 34.57
CA GLN A 177 -20.11 -11.23 35.36
C GLN A 177 -18.74 -11.52 34.75
N GLY A 178 -18.59 -11.44 33.42
CA GLY A 178 -17.33 -11.68 32.71
C GLY A 178 -16.32 -10.56 32.78
N LEU A 179 -16.75 -9.37 33.20
CA LEU A 179 -15.90 -8.19 33.42
C LEU A 179 -15.32 -8.13 34.85
N ASP A 180 -15.82 -8.96 35.78
CA ASP A 180 -15.31 -9.12 37.12
C ASP A 180 -14.45 -10.38 37.23
N PRO A 181 -13.11 -10.26 37.31
CA PRO A 181 -12.20 -11.41 37.42
C PRO A 181 -12.45 -12.23 38.70
N GLU A 182 -12.93 -11.61 39.81
CA GLU A 182 -13.19 -12.29 41.05
C GLU A 182 -14.45 -13.16 40.96
N ALA A 183 -15.49 -12.67 40.29
CA ALA A 183 -16.70 -13.44 40.03
C ALA A 183 -16.43 -14.65 39.11
N TRP A 184 -15.51 -14.50 38.21
CA TRP A 184 -15.11 -15.60 37.27
C TRP A 184 -14.42 -16.74 38.02
N VAL A 185 -13.46 -16.43 38.88
CA VAL A 185 -12.74 -17.39 39.73
C VAL A 185 -13.71 -18.09 40.72
N ALA A 186 -14.68 -17.35 41.26
CA ALA A 186 -15.68 -17.91 42.14
C ALA A 186 -16.63 -18.90 41.43
N SER A 187 -16.98 -18.66 40.18
CA SER A 187 -17.84 -19.55 39.40
C SER A 187 -17.17 -20.90 39.04
N GLU A 188 -15.86 -20.90 38.78
CA GLU A 188 -15.10 -22.14 38.52
C GLU A 188 -14.95 -23.00 39.80
N GLY A 189 -14.79 -22.41 40.95
CA GLY A 189 -14.71 -23.10 42.21
C GLY A 189 -16.01 -23.86 42.58
N SER A 190 -17.16 -23.35 42.14
CA SER A 190 -18.48 -23.98 42.38
C SER A 190 -18.75 -25.20 41.52
N THR A 191 -18.15 -25.31 40.36
CA THR A 191 -18.34 -26.49 39.45
C THR A 191 -17.45 -27.68 39.82
N ALA A 192 -16.30 -27.44 40.45
CA ALA A 192 -15.37 -28.51 40.88
C ALA A 192 -15.88 -29.36 42.04
N GLY A 193 -16.89 -28.90 42.79
CA GLY A 193 -17.46 -29.60 43.98
C GLY A 193 -18.62 -30.57 43.67
N ARG A 194 -19.06 -30.73 42.40
CA ARG A 194 -20.27 -31.51 42.07
C ARG A 194 -19.99 -32.85 41.36
N GLY A 195 -18.80 -33.39 41.49
CA GLY A 195 -18.34 -34.58 40.76
C GLY A 195 -17.94 -35.77 41.65
N THR A 196 -18.50 -35.98 42.88
CA THR A 196 -18.36 -37.25 43.63
C THR A 196 -19.60 -37.52 44.46
N SER A 197 -20.57 -38.21 43.90
CA SER A 197 -21.56 -39.02 44.63
C SER A 197 -21.93 -40.18 43.72
#